data_e37267f14ac3f21735866aea8a3e2edb
#
_entry.id   e37267f14ac3f21735866aea8a3e2edb
#
_cell.length_a   1.000
_cell.length_b   1.000
_cell.length_c   1.000
_cell.angle_alpha   90.00
_cell.angle_beta   90.00
_cell.angle_gamma   90.00
#
_symmetry.space_group_name_H-M   'P 1'
#
loop_
_entity.id
_entity.type
_entity.pdbx_description
1 polymer ?
#
loop_
_entity_poly.entity_id
_entity_poly.type
_entity_poly.pdbx_seq_one_letter_code
_entity_poly.pdbx_strand_id
1 'polypeptide(L)'
;LLRSTPLILVIFWFYFLVPIAIKHISGDSYAQGIGPFHSALIAFTLFEAAYYCEIIRAGIQSVPAGQINAAYALGLNYWQATIQVVLPQAFRNMVPILLTQGIILFQDTSLVYVVGLTDFMGAASKVAQRDGRLVEMYLFAALVYFVLCFIASLIVKRLQMRITPPR
;
A
#
# COMPACT_ATOMS: atom_id res chain seq x y z
N LEU A 1 4.35 -12.80 -6.94
CA LEU A 1 3.11 -13.57 -6.81
C LEU A 1 2.02 -12.78 -6.07
N LEU A 2 2.28 -12.20 -4.87
CA LEU A 2 1.25 -11.45 -4.10
C LEU A 2 0.61 -10.29 -4.88
N ARG A 3 1.38 -9.55 -5.67
CA ARG A 3 0.87 -8.44 -6.50
C ARG A 3 -0.01 -8.87 -7.68
N SER A 4 -0.05 -10.17 -8.00
CA SER A 4 -0.89 -10.72 -9.07
C SER A 4 -2.26 -11.17 -8.56
N THR A 5 -2.53 -11.03 -7.26
CA THR A 5 -3.80 -11.38 -6.62
C THR A 5 -4.51 -10.12 -6.12
N PRO A 6 -5.85 -10.05 -6.19
CA PRO A 6 -6.61 -8.95 -5.57
C PRO A 6 -6.42 -8.92 -4.05
N LEU A 7 -6.20 -7.73 -3.49
CA LEU A 7 -6.00 -7.54 -2.05
C LEU A 7 -7.16 -8.13 -1.22
N ILE A 8 -8.39 -7.97 -1.68
CA ILE A 8 -9.57 -8.51 -1.00
C ILE A 8 -9.50 -10.04 -0.82
N LEU A 9 -8.94 -10.78 -1.79
CA LEU A 9 -8.76 -12.23 -1.67
C LEU A 9 -7.67 -12.55 -0.63
N VAL A 10 -6.62 -11.76 -0.55
CA VAL A 10 -5.57 -11.93 0.47
C VAL A 10 -6.15 -11.71 1.87
N ILE A 11 -6.99 -10.69 2.05
CA ILE A 11 -7.72 -10.46 3.31
C ILE A 11 -8.58 -11.67 3.67
N PHE A 12 -9.34 -12.22 2.70
CA PHE A 12 -10.17 -13.40 2.92
C PHE A 12 -9.35 -14.65 3.24
N TRP A 13 -8.17 -14.83 2.62
CA TRP A 13 -7.30 -15.95 2.95
C TRP A 13 -6.86 -15.91 4.41
N PHE A 14 -6.43 -14.77 4.92
CA PHE A 14 -6.04 -14.65 6.32
C PHE A 14 -7.24 -14.76 7.26
N TYR A 15 -8.39 -14.25 6.87
CA TYR A 15 -9.57 -14.27 7.72
C TYR A 15 -10.27 -15.63 7.77
N PHE A 16 -10.37 -16.33 6.64
CA PHE A 16 -11.10 -17.62 6.55
C PHE A 16 -10.18 -18.84 6.44
N LEU A 17 -9.21 -18.83 5.53
CA LEU A 17 -8.43 -20.03 5.22
C LEU A 17 -7.36 -20.32 6.26
N VAL A 18 -6.66 -19.30 6.76
CA VAL A 18 -5.59 -19.51 7.75
C VAL A 18 -6.12 -20.11 9.05
N PRO A 19 -7.25 -19.66 9.65
CA PRO A 19 -7.84 -20.31 10.81
C PRO A 19 -8.24 -21.77 10.56
N ILE A 20 -8.78 -22.08 9.39
CA ILE A 20 -9.13 -23.46 9.00
C ILE A 20 -7.87 -24.30 8.92
N ALA A 21 -6.82 -23.83 8.28
CA ALA A 21 -5.54 -24.53 8.18
C ALA A 21 -4.90 -24.78 9.56
N ILE A 22 -4.93 -23.77 10.44
CA ILE A 22 -4.42 -23.90 11.81
C ILE A 22 -5.17 -25.01 12.55
N LYS A 23 -6.52 -25.03 12.49
CA LYS A 23 -7.33 -26.08 13.13
C LYS A 23 -6.98 -27.48 12.62
N HIS A 24 -6.78 -27.63 11.32
CA HIS A 24 -6.40 -28.92 10.74
C HIS A 24 -5.01 -29.39 11.17
N ILE A 25 -4.05 -28.45 11.30
CA ILE A 25 -2.66 -28.80 11.65
C ILE A 25 -2.52 -29.05 13.15
N SER A 26 -3.16 -28.22 14.00
CA SER A 26 -3.06 -28.32 15.46
C SER A 26 -3.92 -29.44 16.06
N GLY A 27 -4.92 -29.93 15.33
CA GLY A 27 -5.92 -30.86 15.85
C GLY A 27 -6.83 -30.27 16.94
N ASP A 28 -6.65 -28.98 17.25
CA ASP A 28 -7.43 -28.29 18.26
C ASP A 28 -8.67 -27.63 17.64
N SER A 29 -9.83 -28.20 17.91
CA SER A 29 -11.11 -27.68 17.45
C SER A 29 -11.48 -26.31 18.06
N TYR A 30 -10.83 -25.94 19.16
CA TYR A 30 -11.03 -24.65 19.87
C TYR A 30 -10.04 -23.58 19.48
N ALA A 31 -9.10 -23.85 18.55
CA ALA A 31 -8.17 -22.83 18.08
C ALA A 31 -8.96 -21.60 17.60
N GLN A 32 -8.79 -20.49 18.32
CA GLN A 32 -9.44 -19.22 17.95
C GLN A 32 -8.88 -18.74 16.62
N GLY A 33 -9.77 -18.33 15.72
CA GLY A 33 -9.36 -17.71 14.46
C GLY A 33 -8.62 -16.39 14.68
N ILE A 34 -7.84 -16.02 13.70
CA ILE A 34 -7.26 -14.68 13.64
C ILE A 34 -8.42 -13.69 13.48
N GLY A 35 -8.59 -12.78 14.42
CA GLY A 35 -9.69 -11.79 14.36
C GLY A 35 -9.59 -10.89 13.12
N PRO A 36 -10.69 -10.23 12.73
CA PRO A 36 -10.75 -9.42 11.49
C PRO A 36 -9.62 -8.38 11.38
N PHE A 37 -9.33 -7.70 12.49
CA PHE A 37 -8.27 -6.69 12.55
C PHE A 37 -6.88 -7.25 12.25
N HIS A 38 -6.50 -8.35 12.88
CA HIS A 38 -5.19 -8.95 12.66
C HIS A 38 -5.07 -9.57 11.27
N SER A 39 -6.15 -10.17 10.76
CA SER A 39 -6.18 -10.70 9.40
C SER A 39 -5.98 -9.60 8.36
N ALA A 40 -6.68 -8.48 8.50
CA ALA A 40 -6.50 -7.31 7.64
C ALA A 40 -5.08 -6.75 7.77
N LEU A 41 -4.57 -6.56 9.00
CA LEU A 41 -3.24 -6.01 9.25
C LEU A 41 -2.14 -6.86 8.59
N ILE A 42 -2.19 -8.19 8.73
CA ILE A 42 -1.23 -9.10 8.11
C ILE A 42 -1.34 -9.03 6.58
N ALA A 43 -2.57 -9.08 6.03
CA ALA A 43 -2.79 -9.01 4.61
C ALA A 43 -2.24 -7.71 3.99
N PHE A 44 -2.56 -6.56 4.59
CA PHE A 44 -2.03 -5.26 4.16
C PHE A 44 -0.52 -5.19 4.27
N THR A 45 0.05 -5.64 5.38
CA THR A 45 1.50 -5.60 5.59
C THR A 45 2.23 -6.40 4.50
N LEU A 46 1.80 -7.61 4.21
CA LEU A 46 2.43 -8.46 3.20
C LEU A 46 2.23 -7.92 1.79
N PHE A 47 1.04 -7.41 1.51
CA PHE A 47 0.70 -6.86 0.20
C PHE A 47 1.49 -5.59 -0.09
N GLU A 48 1.48 -4.64 0.84
CA GLU A 48 2.21 -3.40 0.72
C GLU A 48 3.73 -3.61 0.71
N ALA A 49 4.26 -4.52 1.53
CA ALA A 49 5.68 -4.85 1.50
C ALA A 49 6.14 -5.30 0.11
N ALA A 50 5.31 -6.05 -0.63
CA ALA A 50 5.62 -6.46 -1.99
C ALA A 50 5.65 -5.28 -2.97
N TYR A 51 4.76 -4.29 -2.82
CA TYR A 51 4.76 -3.07 -3.64
C TYR A 51 5.93 -2.16 -3.29
N TYR A 52 6.16 -1.88 -2.00
CA TYR A 52 7.27 -1.04 -1.58
C TYR A 52 8.63 -1.62 -1.97
N CYS A 53 8.81 -2.93 -1.87
CA CYS A 53 10.03 -3.60 -2.32
C CYS A 53 10.32 -3.32 -3.80
N GLU A 54 9.31 -3.37 -4.65
CA GLU A 54 9.47 -3.12 -6.09
C GLU A 54 9.69 -1.63 -6.40
N ILE A 55 9.01 -0.75 -5.68
CA ILE A 55 9.22 0.71 -5.83
C ILE A 55 10.67 1.06 -5.47
N ILE A 56 11.20 0.49 -4.38
CA ILE A 56 12.58 0.71 -3.96
C ILE A 56 13.55 0.14 -5.00
N ARG A 57 13.30 -1.07 -5.48
CA ARG A 57 14.10 -1.69 -6.54
C ARG A 57 14.14 -0.81 -7.80
N ALA A 58 12.97 -0.39 -8.28
CA ALA A 58 12.85 0.46 -9.46
C ALA A 58 13.55 1.81 -9.25
N GLY A 59 13.43 2.39 -8.05
CA GLY A 59 14.12 3.64 -7.68
C GLY A 59 15.63 3.52 -7.75
N ILE A 60 16.19 2.44 -7.23
CA ILE A 60 17.64 2.19 -7.30
C ILE A 60 18.09 1.96 -8.76
N GLN A 61 17.34 1.16 -9.52
CA GLN A 61 17.65 0.86 -10.92
C GLN A 61 17.46 2.05 -11.85
N SER A 62 16.74 3.08 -11.44
CA SER A 62 16.52 4.29 -12.24
C SER A 62 17.74 5.22 -12.29
N VAL A 63 18.75 4.99 -11.45
CA VAL A 63 19.98 5.78 -11.45
C VAL A 63 20.86 5.37 -12.64
N PRO A 64 21.22 6.29 -13.54
CA PRO A 64 22.01 5.95 -14.72
C PRO A 64 23.37 5.35 -14.35
N ALA A 65 23.78 4.29 -15.06
CA ALA A 65 25.09 3.63 -14.84
C ALA A 65 26.28 4.60 -14.97
N GLY A 66 26.15 5.63 -15.78
CA GLY A 66 27.18 6.69 -15.91
C GLY A 66 27.46 7.41 -14.58
N GLN A 67 26.46 7.59 -13.70
CA GLN A 67 26.67 8.18 -12.37
C GLN A 67 27.50 7.28 -11.46
N ILE A 68 27.28 5.98 -11.56
CA ILE A 68 28.02 4.97 -10.79
C ILE A 68 29.46 4.88 -11.30
N ASN A 69 29.64 4.86 -12.63
CA ASN A 69 30.98 4.81 -13.25
C ASN A 69 31.77 6.08 -12.94
N ALA A 70 31.15 7.26 -12.96
CA ALA A 70 31.79 8.50 -12.57
C ALA A 70 32.24 8.50 -11.10
N ALA A 71 31.41 7.94 -10.20
CA ALA A 71 31.77 7.78 -8.79
C ALA A 71 33.02 6.88 -8.61
N TYR A 72 33.08 5.77 -9.33
CA TYR A 72 34.26 4.89 -9.31
C TYR A 72 35.49 5.56 -9.92
N ALA A 73 35.35 6.34 -10.99
CA ALA A 73 36.46 7.10 -11.59
C ALA A 73 37.04 8.16 -10.62
N LEU A 74 36.22 8.66 -9.68
CA LEU A 74 36.65 9.57 -8.60
C LEU A 74 37.28 8.83 -7.41
N GLY A 75 37.45 7.49 -7.49
CA GLY A 75 38.07 6.68 -6.45
C GLY A 75 37.12 6.27 -5.31
N LEU A 76 35.80 6.46 -5.46
CA LEU A 76 34.83 5.99 -4.46
C LEU A 76 34.75 4.47 -4.51
N ASN A 77 34.70 3.83 -3.35
CA ASN A 77 34.42 2.42 -3.25
C ASN A 77 32.89 2.16 -3.40
N TYR A 78 32.49 0.89 -3.52
CA TYR A 78 31.10 0.49 -3.71
C TYR A 78 30.14 1.12 -2.69
N TRP A 79 30.46 1.09 -1.40
CA TRP A 79 29.60 1.63 -0.35
C TRP A 79 29.50 3.15 -0.40
N GLN A 80 30.62 3.82 -0.68
CA GLN A 80 30.65 5.28 -0.84
C GLN A 80 29.82 5.70 -2.07
N ALA A 81 30.01 5.05 -3.21
CA ALA A 81 29.23 5.30 -4.41
C ALA A 81 27.72 5.06 -4.16
N THR A 82 27.37 3.98 -3.47
CA THR A 82 25.97 3.66 -3.13
C THR A 82 25.36 4.72 -2.23
N ILE A 83 26.00 5.06 -1.12
CA ILE A 83 25.44 5.98 -0.11
C ILE A 83 25.45 7.43 -0.59
N GLN A 84 26.52 7.88 -1.25
CA GLN A 84 26.70 9.30 -1.60
C GLN A 84 26.11 9.66 -2.96
N VAL A 85 26.01 8.71 -3.90
CA VAL A 85 25.58 8.98 -5.28
C VAL A 85 24.27 8.29 -5.61
N VAL A 86 24.15 6.98 -5.37
CA VAL A 86 22.98 6.20 -5.81
C VAL A 86 21.78 6.47 -4.92
N LEU A 87 21.90 6.29 -3.61
CA LEU A 87 20.74 6.39 -2.69
C LEU A 87 20.06 7.76 -2.70
N PRO A 88 20.77 8.92 -2.71
CA PRO A 88 20.10 10.21 -2.76
C PRO A 88 19.32 10.43 -4.05
N GLN A 89 19.85 9.96 -5.19
CA GLN A 89 19.17 10.05 -6.48
C GLN A 89 17.99 9.07 -6.55
N ALA A 90 18.19 7.81 -6.15
CA ALA A 90 17.15 6.79 -6.08
C ALA A 90 15.98 7.26 -5.19
N PHE A 91 16.28 7.83 -4.02
CA PHE A 91 15.26 8.34 -3.11
C PHE A 91 14.41 9.44 -3.76
N ARG A 92 15.05 10.40 -4.44
CA ARG A 92 14.31 11.44 -5.18
C ARG A 92 13.37 10.83 -6.25
N ASN A 93 13.83 9.80 -6.94
CA ASN A 93 13.07 9.16 -8.00
C ASN A 93 11.88 8.33 -7.45
N MET A 94 12.03 7.70 -6.27
CA MET A 94 10.99 6.85 -5.69
C MET A 94 9.96 7.60 -4.84
N VAL A 95 10.32 8.73 -4.20
CA VAL A 95 9.41 9.49 -3.31
C VAL A 95 8.06 9.80 -3.95
N PRO A 96 7.97 10.27 -5.21
CA PRO A 96 6.68 10.51 -5.85
C PRO A 96 5.79 9.27 -5.92
N ILE A 97 6.39 8.12 -6.23
CA ILE A 97 5.69 6.86 -6.37
C ILE A 97 5.23 6.35 -5.00
N LEU A 98 6.10 6.48 -3.97
CA LEU A 98 5.77 6.13 -2.58
C LEU A 98 4.58 6.95 -2.06
N LEU A 99 4.53 8.24 -2.36
CA LEU A 99 3.41 9.10 -1.98
C LEU A 99 2.11 8.69 -2.69
N THR A 100 2.19 8.32 -3.96
CA THR A 100 1.04 7.81 -4.72
C THR A 100 0.57 6.48 -4.15
N GLN A 101 1.48 5.57 -3.79
CA GLN A 101 1.16 4.30 -3.13
C GLN A 101 0.45 4.54 -1.79
N GLY A 102 0.84 5.57 -1.03
CA GLY A 102 0.14 5.95 0.19
C GLY A 102 -1.32 6.35 -0.03
N ILE A 103 -1.64 7.01 -1.16
CA ILE A 103 -3.03 7.32 -1.53
C ILE A 103 -3.80 6.03 -1.86
N ILE A 104 -3.18 5.12 -2.62
CA ILE A 104 -3.78 3.82 -2.96
C ILE A 104 -4.05 3.02 -1.68
N LEU A 105 -3.08 2.94 -0.77
CA LEU A 105 -3.24 2.27 0.51
C LEU A 105 -4.42 2.86 1.31
N PHE A 106 -4.57 4.18 1.34
CA PHE A 106 -5.72 4.83 1.98
C PHE A 106 -7.06 4.40 1.35
N GLN A 107 -7.12 4.29 0.02
CA GLN A 107 -8.33 3.80 -0.68
C GLN A 107 -8.59 2.33 -0.34
N ASP A 108 -7.54 1.51 -0.34
CA ASP A 108 -7.62 0.07 -0.10
C ASP A 108 -8.05 -0.25 1.33
N THR A 109 -7.80 0.64 2.32
CA THR A 109 -8.31 0.44 3.68
C THR A 109 -9.84 0.35 3.72
N SER A 110 -10.56 0.89 2.74
CA SER A 110 -12.01 0.73 2.64
C SER A 110 -12.47 -0.73 2.46
N LEU A 111 -11.58 -1.62 2.00
CA LEU A 111 -11.92 -3.03 1.79
C LEU A 111 -12.12 -3.82 3.09
N VAL A 112 -11.65 -3.30 4.22
CA VAL A 112 -11.75 -4.04 5.51
C VAL A 112 -13.19 -4.19 6.01
N TYR A 113 -14.14 -3.40 5.50
CA TYR A 113 -15.54 -3.54 5.88
C TYR A 113 -16.14 -4.92 5.54
N VAL A 114 -15.58 -5.60 4.53
CA VAL A 114 -16.07 -6.93 4.10
C VAL A 114 -15.80 -8.03 5.12
N VAL A 115 -14.80 -7.84 6.00
CA VAL A 115 -14.51 -8.74 7.13
C VAL A 115 -15.10 -8.24 8.45
N GLY A 116 -16.03 -7.30 8.38
CA GLY A 116 -16.78 -6.81 9.53
C GLY A 116 -16.11 -5.71 10.34
N LEU A 117 -14.97 -5.16 9.90
CA LEU A 117 -14.39 -3.97 10.52
C LEU A 117 -15.22 -2.73 10.18
N THR A 118 -15.42 -1.88 11.18
CA THR A 118 -16.18 -0.64 11.01
C THR A 118 -15.23 0.51 10.78
N ASP A 119 -14.79 0.67 9.54
CA ASP A 119 -14.15 1.86 9.01
C ASP A 119 -15.22 2.86 8.48
N PHE A 120 -14.80 3.90 7.76
CA PHE A 120 -15.73 4.86 7.17
C PHE A 120 -16.69 4.20 6.17
N MET A 121 -16.17 3.30 5.30
CA MET A 121 -17.01 2.58 4.34
C MET A 121 -17.96 1.60 5.04
N GLY A 122 -17.48 0.90 6.07
CA GLY A 122 -18.30 0.01 6.89
C GLY A 122 -19.41 0.77 7.66
N ALA A 123 -19.10 1.96 8.17
CA ALA A 123 -20.10 2.82 8.81
C ALA A 123 -21.16 3.29 7.81
N ALA A 124 -20.75 3.75 6.63
CA ALA A 124 -21.68 4.14 5.56
C ALA A 124 -22.58 2.97 5.13
N SER A 125 -21.99 1.76 4.98
CA SER A 125 -22.75 0.54 4.65
C SER A 125 -23.79 0.18 5.71
N LYS A 126 -23.45 0.28 7.00
CA LYS A 126 -24.41 0.04 8.10
C LYS A 126 -25.58 1.01 8.08
N VAL A 127 -25.31 2.30 7.86
CA VAL A 127 -26.38 3.30 7.75
C VAL A 127 -27.23 3.04 6.51
N ALA A 128 -26.59 2.74 5.37
CA ALA A 128 -27.27 2.42 4.12
C ALA A 128 -28.28 1.27 4.26
N GLN A 129 -27.86 0.20 4.96
CA GLN A 129 -28.70 -0.97 5.20
C GLN A 129 -29.80 -0.68 6.22
N ARG A 130 -29.49 0.03 7.31
CA ARG A 130 -30.45 0.38 8.35
C ARG A 130 -31.60 1.24 7.81
N ASP A 131 -31.28 2.25 6.99
CA ASP A 131 -32.23 3.26 6.54
C ASP A 131 -32.81 2.94 5.13
N GLY A 132 -32.38 1.85 4.50
CA GLY A 132 -32.78 1.47 3.14
C GLY A 132 -32.30 2.41 2.04
N ARG A 133 -31.25 3.22 2.33
CA ARG A 133 -30.71 4.27 1.42
C ARG A 133 -29.34 3.87 0.88
N LEU A 134 -29.27 2.78 0.15
CA LEU A 134 -28.03 2.24 -0.36
C LEU A 134 -27.34 3.21 -1.34
N VAL A 135 -28.11 3.74 -2.29
CA VAL A 135 -27.55 4.58 -3.36
C VAL A 135 -26.97 5.88 -2.79
N GLU A 136 -27.73 6.57 -1.93
CA GLU A 136 -27.33 7.85 -1.36
C GLU A 136 -26.08 7.71 -0.48
N MET A 137 -26.03 6.67 0.36
CA MET A 137 -24.90 6.47 1.27
C MET A 137 -23.64 6.02 0.54
N TYR A 138 -23.74 5.18 -0.47
CA TYR A 138 -22.57 4.81 -1.28
C TYR A 138 -22.08 5.96 -2.17
N LEU A 139 -22.98 6.77 -2.73
CA LEU A 139 -22.58 7.98 -3.46
C LEU A 139 -21.91 9.00 -2.52
N PHE A 140 -22.43 9.16 -1.30
CA PHE A 140 -21.83 10.02 -0.29
C PHE A 140 -20.41 9.52 0.06
N ALA A 141 -20.25 8.21 0.35
CA ALA A 141 -18.96 7.64 0.64
C ALA A 141 -17.97 7.81 -0.54
N ALA A 142 -18.42 7.54 -1.76
CA ALA A 142 -17.61 7.73 -2.96
C ALA A 142 -17.17 9.19 -3.13
N LEU A 143 -18.06 10.17 -2.87
CA LEU A 143 -17.73 11.59 -2.93
C LEU A 143 -16.67 11.97 -1.90
N VAL A 144 -16.79 11.49 -0.66
CA VAL A 144 -15.82 11.77 0.41
C VAL A 144 -14.44 11.18 0.05
N TYR A 145 -14.36 9.92 -0.37
CA TYR A 145 -13.11 9.32 -0.82
C TYR A 145 -12.51 10.07 -2.00
N PHE A 146 -13.35 10.44 -2.98
CA PHE A 146 -12.91 11.21 -4.14
C PHE A 146 -12.29 12.54 -3.74
N VAL A 147 -12.95 13.32 -2.89
CA VAL A 147 -12.45 14.64 -2.45
C VAL A 147 -11.14 14.49 -1.70
N LEU A 148 -11.05 13.56 -0.74
CA LEU A 148 -9.84 13.34 0.04
C LEU A 148 -8.67 12.89 -0.84
N CYS A 149 -8.88 11.90 -1.72
CA CYS A 149 -7.84 11.41 -2.63
C CYS A 149 -7.46 12.45 -3.68
N PHE A 150 -8.40 13.26 -4.16
CA PHE A 150 -8.13 14.35 -5.08
C PHE A 150 -7.23 15.41 -4.45
N ILE A 151 -7.56 15.85 -3.22
CA ILE A 151 -6.73 16.81 -2.47
C ILE A 151 -5.33 16.22 -2.22
N ALA A 152 -5.25 14.96 -1.76
CA ALA A 152 -3.98 14.28 -1.55
C ALA A 152 -3.15 14.20 -2.85
N SER A 153 -3.78 13.87 -3.98
CA SER A 153 -3.13 13.83 -5.30
C SER A 153 -2.59 15.19 -5.74
N LEU A 154 -3.33 16.28 -5.46
CA LEU A 154 -2.83 17.64 -5.74
C LEU A 154 -1.60 17.99 -4.90
N ILE A 155 -1.59 17.59 -3.61
CA ILE A 155 -0.45 17.80 -2.72
C ILE A 155 0.76 16.99 -3.24
N VAL A 156 0.57 15.72 -3.56
CA VAL A 156 1.62 14.85 -4.12
C VAL A 156 2.19 15.46 -5.40
N LYS A 157 1.32 15.90 -6.33
CA LYS A 157 1.77 16.53 -7.57
C LYS A 157 2.60 17.79 -7.34
N ARG A 158 2.23 18.62 -6.37
CA ARG A 158 3.02 19.81 -6.00
C ARG A 158 4.37 19.44 -5.42
N LEU A 159 4.43 18.40 -4.57
CA LEU A 159 5.68 17.90 -4.01
C LEU A 159 6.59 17.32 -5.11
N GLN A 160 6.02 16.57 -6.06
CA GLN A 160 6.76 16.03 -7.21
C GLN A 160 7.46 17.13 -8.00
N MET A 161 6.75 18.22 -8.33
CA MET A 161 7.32 19.35 -9.08
C MET A 161 8.47 20.05 -8.35
N ARG A 162 8.50 19.99 -7.01
CA ARG A 162 9.59 20.56 -6.20
C ARG A 162 10.82 19.65 -6.12
N ILE A 163 10.59 18.33 -6.12
CA ILE A 163 11.67 17.33 -5.95
C ILE A 163 12.32 16.99 -7.28
N THR A 164 11.56 16.96 -8.36
CA THR A 164 12.04 16.64 -9.70
C THR A 164 11.71 17.82 -10.64
N PRO A 165 12.57 18.85 -10.67
CA PRO A 165 12.35 19.95 -11.61
C PRO A 165 12.39 19.42 -13.05
N PRO A 166 11.60 20.00 -13.96
CA PRO A 166 11.61 19.62 -15.36
C PRO A 166 13.04 19.80 -15.94
N ARG A 167 13.50 18.77 -16.67
CA ARG A 167 14.74 18.80 -17.43
C ARG A 167 14.61 19.68 -18.64
#